data_c87ffef78c28e8bcc64a3405d39862f4
#
_entry.id   c87ffef78c28e8bcc64a3405d39862f4
#
_cell.length_a   1.000
_cell.length_b   1.000
_cell.length_c   1.000
_cell.angle_alpha   90.00
_cell.angle_beta   90.00
_cell.angle_gamma   90.00
#
_symmetry.space_group_name_H-M   'P 1'
#
loop_
_entity.id
_entity.type
_entity.pdbx_description
1 polymer ?
#
loop_
_entity_poly.entity_id
_entity_poly.type
_entity_poly.pdbx_seq_one_letter_code
_entity_poly.pdbx_strand_id
1 'polypeptide(L)'
;MIRTILFAATTLLFSAMHVQTTANAGVSIIATVNGKPITNYDVEQRALFLGYATNIEITDQNRDRLYEDSLQLIIDDKLRLEAAQDMLPDIEAVVLPQARDFINQNFGSETTSGNRALMNDGIDPLTVQQKYTSDLAWSNFISAKFSDKFANIEERVDEEIERMRQNASKPQIKLAEIVLTPSPTRNIEQTRALAGEMVAAIRKGASFTEIARQYSVSGSSARGGDVGWAMSEKLPKTFRDALESIENGAVTEPVLLDGAVYILRRSGERKEGVVDASQSRVWLARAILPLAADASDADRLEAGARIERDTEDITGCDGLDALNTSYGSGTVSRLNDMLVGDLAPQMQKLVASLEIGVPSEPLSFAEGVASMMVCDLLEPKLQLPPREEIKQSLIDKIFGSLGERQLQRLRRTAIIERRDG
;
A
#
# COMPACT_ATOMS: atom_id res chain seq x y z
N MET A 1 1.47 101.33 32.44
CA MET A 1 2.39 100.15 32.48
C MET A 1 1.57 98.93 32.85
N ILE A 2 1.17 98.19 31.82
CA ILE A 2 0.30 97.01 31.95
C ILE A 2 1.11 95.83 31.48
N ARG A 3 1.40 94.92 32.38
CA ARG A 3 2.09 93.61 32.07
C ARG A 3 1.07 92.57 31.62
N THR A 4 1.17 92.14 30.41
CA THR A 4 0.37 91.06 29.86
C THR A 4 1.04 89.72 30.21
N ILE A 5 0.33 88.85 30.86
CA ILE A 5 0.74 87.50 31.23
C ILE A 5 0.17 86.56 30.18
N LEU A 6 1.06 85.89 29.43
CA LEU A 6 0.72 84.80 28.47
C LEU A 6 0.56 83.50 29.27
N PHE A 7 -0.62 82.89 29.17
CA PHE A 7 -0.85 81.53 29.61
C PHE A 7 -0.58 80.56 28.49
N ALA A 8 0.43 79.71 28.61
CA ALA A 8 0.69 78.62 27.69
C ALA A 8 -0.11 77.42 28.20
N ALA A 9 -1.09 76.99 27.36
CA ALA A 9 -1.84 75.74 27.59
C ALA A 9 -1.07 74.58 27.01
N THR A 10 -0.49 73.70 27.84
CA THR A 10 0.14 72.45 27.48
C THR A 10 -0.93 71.37 27.41
N THR A 11 -1.31 70.97 26.15
CA THR A 11 -2.16 69.80 25.86
C THR A 11 -1.33 68.52 25.99
N LEU A 12 -1.56 67.72 27.02
CA LEU A 12 -1.06 66.38 27.19
C LEU A 12 -1.87 65.41 26.28
N LEU A 13 -1.26 64.98 25.21
CA LEU A 13 -1.75 63.85 24.39
C LEU A 13 -1.51 62.56 25.16
N PHE A 14 -2.57 61.98 25.72
CA PHE A 14 -2.60 60.61 26.24
C PHE A 14 -2.67 59.65 25.05
N SER A 15 -1.53 59.11 24.62
CA SER A 15 -1.49 57.98 23.69
C SER A 15 -1.99 56.73 24.42
N ALA A 16 -3.24 56.33 24.16
CA ALA A 16 -3.77 55.07 24.62
C ALA A 16 -2.99 53.95 23.91
N MET A 17 -2.04 53.37 24.63
CA MET A 17 -1.36 52.11 24.20
C MET A 17 -2.41 51.01 24.26
N HIS A 18 -2.96 50.62 23.11
CA HIS A 18 -3.75 49.40 22.99
C HIS A 18 -2.79 48.22 23.18
N VAL A 19 -2.76 47.70 24.40
CA VAL A 19 -2.20 46.40 24.71
C VAL A 19 -3.12 45.40 24.00
N GLN A 20 -2.71 44.93 22.83
CA GLN A 20 -3.31 43.72 22.23
C GLN A 20 -2.95 42.58 23.18
N THR A 21 -3.87 42.21 24.06
CA THR A 21 -3.85 40.92 24.73
C THR A 21 -4.01 39.88 23.63
N THR A 22 -2.90 39.29 23.20
CA THR A 22 -2.94 37.97 22.51
C THR A 22 -3.65 37.05 23.50
N ALA A 23 -4.91 36.72 23.22
CA ALA A 23 -5.59 35.66 23.93
C ALA A 23 -4.73 34.39 23.71
N ASN A 24 -3.95 34.03 24.75
CA ASN A 24 -3.45 32.67 24.84
C ASN A 24 -4.70 31.80 24.84
N ALA A 25 -4.92 31.06 23.76
CA ALA A 25 -5.97 30.05 23.71
C ALA A 25 -5.63 29.05 24.82
N GLY A 26 -6.29 29.22 25.98
CA GLY A 26 -6.04 28.37 27.14
C GLY A 26 -6.39 26.94 26.84
N VAL A 27 -5.74 25.99 27.50
CA VAL A 27 -6.13 24.59 27.42
C VAL A 27 -7.56 24.45 27.95
N SER A 28 -8.47 23.96 27.09
CA SER A 28 -9.89 23.78 27.42
C SER A 28 -10.31 22.34 27.15
N ILE A 29 -11.25 21.83 27.95
CA ILE A 29 -11.83 20.47 27.71
C ILE A 29 -12.90 20.62 26.63
N ILE A 30 -12.70 19.94 25.50
CA ILE A 30 -13.65 19.93 24.38
C ILE A 30 -14.50 18.67 24.31
N ALA A 31 -14.07 17.58 24.96
CA ALA A 31 -14.86 16.38 25.10
C ALA A 31 -14.48 15.59 26.35
N THR A 32 -15.37 14.70 26.78
CA THR A 32 -15.06 13.66 27.77
C THR A 32 -15.48 12.29 27.27
N VAL A 33 -14.73 11.26 27.63
CA VAL A 33 -15.05 9.85 27.35
C VAL A 33 -15.06 9.10 28.67
N ASN A 34 -16.22 8.63 29.10
CA ASN A 34 -16.42 7.98 30.41
C ASN A 34 -15.83 8.82 31.55
N GLY A 35 -16.01 10.15 31.48
CA GLY A 35 -15.47 11.11 32.44
C GLY A 35 -13.99 11.50 32.26
N LYS A 36 -13.23 10.85 31.37
CA LYS A 36 -11.84 11.20 31.07
C LYS A 36 -11.79 12.35 30.07
N PRO A 37 -11.13 13.49 30.37
CA PRO A 37 -11.14 14.66 29.50
C PRO A 37 -10.28 14.47 28.24
N ILE A 38 -10.70 15.21 27.19
CA ILE A 38 -9.92 15.47 25.97
C ILE A 38 -9.87 16.98 25.82
N THR A 39 -8.66 17.53 25.65
CA THR A 39 -8.45 18.97 25.53
C THR A 39 -8.27 19.37 24.06
N ASN A 40 -8.47 20.67 23.78
CA ASN A 40 -8.12 21.25 22.48
C ASN A 40 -6.65 21.03 22.13
N TYR A 41 -5.74 21.05 23.13
CA TYR A 41 -4.32 20.77 22.95
C TYR A 41 -4.09 19.32 22.48
N ASP A 42 -4.76 18.34 23.10
CA ASP A 42 -4.65 16.92 22.69
C ASP A 42 -5.04 16.74 21.23
N VAL A 43 -6.12 17.40 20.80
CA VAL A 43 -6.61 17.28 19.41
C VAL A 43 -5.67 17.99 18.44
N GLU A 44 -5.16 19.17 18.79
CA GLU A 44 -4.18 19.88 17.97
C GLU A 44 -2.91 19.05 17.76
N GLN A 45 -2.34 18.50 18.83
CA GLN A 45 -1.15 17.68 18.78
C GLN A 45 -1.38 16.37 18.00
N ARG A 46 -2.57 15.78 18.11
CA ARG A 46 -2.94 14.61 17.32
C ARG A 46 -3.08 14.93 15.83
N ALA A 47 -3.63 16.09 15.48
CA ALA A 47 -3.74 16.56 14.10
C ALA A 47 -2.37 16.84 13.50
N LEU A 48 -1.46 17.48 14.24
CA LEU A 48 -0.07 17.68 13.82
C LEU A 48 0.62 16.34 13.55
N PHE A 49 0.48 15.38 14.47
CA PHE A 49 1.05 14.04 14.28
C PHE A 49 0.45 13.32 13.06
N LEU A 50 -0.86 13.43 12.81
CA LEU A 50 -1.48 12.85 11.61
C LEU A 50 -0.90 13.45 10.34
N GLY A 51 -0.82 14.78 10.26
CA GLY A 51 -0.22 15.47 9.10
C GLY A 51 1.21 14.99 8.85
N TYR A 52 2.02 14.94 9.91
CA TYR A 52 3.39 14.46 9.86
C TYR A 52 3.50 13.01 9.37
N ALA A 53 2.77 12.09 10.03
CA ALA A 53 2.85 10.66 9.73
C ALA A 53 2.32 10.31 8.32
N THR A 54 1.31 11.04 7.84
CA THR A 54 0.71 10.80 6.52
C THR A 54 1.32 11.64 5.39
N ASN A 55 2.20 12.60 5.73
CA ASN A 55 2.71 13.63 4.83
C ASN A 55 1.58 14.46 4.18
N ILE A 56 0.55 14.77 4.96
CA ILE A 56 -0.56 15.64 4.56
C ILE A 56 -0.37 16.99 5.24
N GLU A 57 -0.21 18.04 4.44
CA GLU A 57 -0.11 19.41 4.96
C GLU A 57 -1.44 19.87 5.57
N ILE A 58 -1.39 20.48 6.76
CA ILE A 58 -2.56 21.09 7.40
C ILE A 58 -2.77 22.48 6.80
N THR A 59 -3.90 22.65 6.12
CA THR A 59 -4.30 23.90 5.48
C THR A 59 -5.60 24.42 6.10
N ASP A 60 -5.97 25.69 5.85
CA ASP A 60 -7.25 26.23 6.32
C ASP A 60 -8.45 25.45 5.78
N GLN A 61 -8.31 24.80 4.61
CA GLN A 61 -9.38 24.02 3.98
C GLN A 61 -9.62 22.66 4.65
N ASN A 62 -8.59 22.05 5.24
CA ASN A 62 -8.68 20.70 5.83
C ASN A 62 -8.53 20.69 7.37
N ARG A 63 -8.19 21.81 7.99
CA ARG A 63 -7.91 21.89 9.42
C ARG A 63 -9.06 21.39 10.29
N ASP A 64 -10.26 21.93 10.10
CA ASP A 64 -11.42 21.58 10.93
C ASP A 64 -11.74 20.10 10.85
N ARG A 65 -11.61 19.52 9.66
CA ARG A 65 -11.82 18.10 9.46
C ARG A 65 -10.71 17.26 10.12
N LEU A 66 -9.44 17.64 9.97
CA LEU A 66 -8.34 16.92 10.62
C LEU A 66 -8.47 16.97 12.15
N TYR A 67 -8.97 18.06 12.69
CA TYR A 67 -9.25 18.20 14.13
C TYR A 67 -10.39 17.28 14.55
N GLU A 68 -11.49 17.22 13.80
CA GLU A 68 -12.60 16.31 14.08
C GLU A 68 -12.18 14.84 13.98
N ASP A 69 -11.43 14.47 12.94
CA ASP A 69 -10.88 13.12 12.79
C ASP A 69 -9.92 12.79 13.96
N SER A 70 -9.09 13.74 14.38
CA SER A 70 -8.17 13.58 15.52
C SER A 70 -8.92 13.38 16.82
N LEU A 71 -9.98 14.17 17.06
CA LEU A 71 -10.83 13.99 18.23
C LEU A 71 -11.45 12.59 18.25
N GLN A 72 -11.98 12.13 17.13
CA GLN A 72 -12.56 10.77 17.03
C GLN A 72 -11.52 9.68 17.31
N LEU A 73 -10.30 9.83 16.78
CA LEU A 73 -9.21 8.88 17.05
C LEU A 73 -8.80 8.86 18.52
N ILE A 74 -8.74 10.02 19.20
CA ILE A 74 -8.45 10.09 20.63
C ILE A 74 -9.57 9.43 21.46
N ILE A 75 -10.83 9.65 21.09
CA ILE A 75 -11.98 8.97 21.71
C ILE A 75 -11.80 7.45 21.63
N ASP A 76 -11.49 6.93 20.45
CA ASP A 76 -11.29 5.51 20.23
C ASP A 76 -10.10 4.95 21.01
N ASP A 77 -8.99 5.69 21.05
CA ASP A 77 -7.80 5.31 21.82
C ASP A 77 -8.12 5.22 23.32
N LYS A 78 -8.90 6.16 23.86
CA LYS A 78 -9.34 6.12 25.27
C LYS A 78 -10.24 4.92 25.55
N LEU A 79 -11.19 4.61 24.67
CA LEU A 79 -12.08 3.45 24.79
C LEU A 79 -11.30 2.13 24.72
N ARG A 80 -10.33 2.03 23.81
CA ARG A 80 -9.47 0.85 23.66
C ARG A 80 -8.62 0.61 24.92
N LEU A 81 -7.96 1.68 25.39
CA LEU A 81 -7.11 1.59 26.57
C LEU A 81 -7.92 1.26 27.83
N GLU A 82 -9.09 1.89 28.01
CA GLU A 82 -9.97 1.61 29.13
C GLU A 82 -10.44 0.14 29.15
N ALA A 83 -10.92 -0.37 28.01
CA ALA A 83 -11.33 -1.78 27.89
C ALA A 83 -10.17 -2.75 28.14
N ALA A 84 -8.94 -2.37 27.77
CA ALA A 84 -7.75 -3.17 28.05
C ALA A 84 -7.40 -3.14 29.55
N GLN A 85 -7.46 -1.99 30.20
CA GLN A 85 -7.21 -1.83 31.63
C GLN A 85 -8.25 -2.57 32.51
N ASP A 86 -9.51 -2.58 32.10
CA ASP A 86 -10.58 -3.30 32.81
C ASP A 86 -10.31 -4.82 32.87
N MET A 87 -9.69 -5.38 31.84
CA MET A 87 -9.36 -6.80 31.78
C MET A 87 -7.93 -7.11 32.27
N LEU A 88 -7.01 -6.21 32.04
CA LEU A 88 -5.58 -6.32 32.32
C LEU A 88 -5.12 -5.03 33.02
N PRO A 89 -5.32 -4.88 34.33
CA PRO A 89 -5.13 -3.60 35.05
C PRO A 89 -3.75 -2.95 34.88
N ASP A 90 -2.69 -3.76 34.76
CA ASP A 90 -1.31 -3.27 34.64
C ASP A 90 -0.87 -3.09 33.18
N ILE A 91 -1.76 -3.28 32.19
CA ILE A 91 -1.39 -3.35 30.77
C ILE A 91 -0.66 -2.10 30.28
N GLU A 92 -1.07 -0.92 30.75
CA GLU A 92 -0.43 0.33 30.35
C GLU A 92 1.05 0.36 30.76
N ALA A 93 1.36 -0.02 32.00
CA ALA A 93 2.73 -0.11 32.49
C ALA A 93 3.57 -1.15 31.72
N VAL A 94 2.95 -2.25 31.30
CA VAL A 94 3.59 -3.32 30.55
C VAL A 94 3.95 -2.89 29.12
N VAL A 95 3.06 -2.17 28.43
CA VAL A 95 3.26 -1.81 27.01
C VAL A 95 3.99 -0.48 26.83
N LEU A 96 4.07 0.36 27.83
CA LEU A 96 4.72 1.68 27.77
C LEU A 96 6.19 1.65 27.29
N PRO A 97 7.04 0.73 27.76
CA PRO A 97 8.39 0.58 27.22
C PRO A 97 8.39 0.26 25.72
N GLN A 98 7.52 -0.66 25.28
CA GLN A 98 7.40 -1.05 23.87
C GLN A 98 6.94 0.13 22.99
N ALA A 99 6.01 0.96 23.48
CA ALA A 99 5.57 2.16 22.77
C ALA A 99 6.74 3.15 22.59
N ARG A 100 7.59 3.32 23.61
CA ARG A 100 8.80 4.17 23.53
C ARG A 100 9.83 3.62 22.56
N ASP A 101 10.05 2.32 22.57
CA ASP A 101 10.97 1.67 21.63
C ASP A 101 10.47 1.82 20.20
N PHE A 102 9.17 1.66 19.96
CA PHE A 102 8.54 1.88 18.66
C PHE A 102 8.75 3.33 18.17
N ILE A 103 8.55 4.33 19.04
CA ILE A 103 8.80 5.74 18.71
C ILE A 103 10.26 5.96 18.33
N ASN A 104 11.21 5.40 19.07
CA ASN A 104 12.62 5.55 18.76
C ASN A 104 13.00 4.87 17.44
N GLN A 105 12.46 3.69 17.14
CA GLN A 105 12.74 2.96 15.91
C GLN A 105 12.16 3.65 14.66
N ASN A 106 10.99 4.27 14.77
CA ASN A 106 10.28 4.82 13.60
C ASN A 106 10.53 6.32 13.38
N PHE A 107 10.85 7.07 14.43
CA PHE A 107 11.05 8.52 14.36
C PHE A 107 12.45 8.96 14.78
N GLY A 108 13.23 8.08 15.40
CA GLY A 108 14.61 8.33 15.79
C GLY A 108 15.61 8.12 14.67
N SER A 109 16.87 8.53 14.94
CA SER A 109 18.03 8.28 14.12
C SER A 109 19.20 7.87 15.00
N GLU A 110 20.37 7.56 14.41
CA GLU A 110 21.59 7.28 15.17
C GLU A 110 22.00 8.40 16.14
N THR A 111 21.64 9.65 15.81
CA THR A 111 22.05 10.85 16.57
C THR A 111 20.92 11.54 17.33
N THR A 112 19.67 11.15 17.09
CA THR A 112 18.49 11.83 17.64
C THR A 112 17.46 10.83 18.12
N SER A 113 17.04 10.91 19.39
CA SER A 113 15.94 10.07 19.89
C SER A 113 14.61 10.43 19.21
N GLY A 114 13.70 9.46 19.08
CA GLY A 114 12.40 9.67 18.46
C GLY A 114 11.61 10.81 19.09
N ASN A 115 11.63 10.92 20.43
CA ASN A 115 10.98 12.05 21.14
C ASN A 115 11.54 13.40 20.74
N ARG A 116 12.86 13.52 20.58
CA ARG A 116 13.49 14.79 20.16
C ARG A 116 13.18 15.11 18.70
N ALA A 117 13.12 14.11 17.84
CA ALA A 117 12.71 14.31 16.45
C ALA A 117 11.29 14.87 16.37
N LEU A 118 10.33 14.25 17.06
CA LEU A 118 8.95 14.73 17.12
C LEU A 118 8.85 16.17 17.65
N MET A 119 9.58 16.50 18.73
CA MET A 119 9.60 17.88 19.27
C MET A 119 10.18 18.89 18.27
N ASN A 120 11.18 18.51 17.46
CA ASN A 120 11.74 19.39 16.44
C ASN A 120 10.70 19.71 15.35
N ASP A 121 9.76 18.81 15.11
CA ASP A 121 8.64 18.98 14.17
C ASP A 121 7.38 19.56 14.84
N GLY A 122 7.50 20.05 16.09
CA GLY A 122 6.43 20.71 16.83
C GLY A 122 5.38 19.74 17.40
N ILE A 123 5.66 18.45 17.45
CA ILE A 123 4.77 17.42 17.94
C ILE A 123 5.14 17.02 19.37
N ASP A 124 4.15 17.05 20.26
CA ASP A 124 4.33 16.54 21.63
C ASP A 124 4.50 15.01 21.61
N PRO A 125 5.67 14.47 22.03
CA PRO A 125 5.90 13.04 22.08
C PRO A 125 4.91 12.27 22.94
N LEU A 126 4.29 12.92 23.93
CA LEU A 126 3.29 12.30 24.79
C LEU A 126 2.05 11.88 24.01
N THR A 127 1.60 12.71 23.06
CA THR A 127 0.47 12.36 22.17
C THR A 127 0.74 11.10 21.37
N VAL A 128 1.97 10.98 20.84
CA VAL A 128 2.39 9.81 20.04
C VAL A 128 2.53 8.58 20.96
N GLN A 129 3.11 8.75 22.15
CA GLN A 129 3.23 7.69 23.14
C GLN A 129 1.85 7.18 23.59
N GLN A 130 0.90 8.04 23.87
CA GLN A 130 -0.48 7.66 24.25
C GLN A 130 -1.14 6.82 23.15
N LYS A 131 -1.01 7.23 21.89
CA LYS A 131 -1.53 6.46 20.75
C LYS A 131 -0.96 5.06 20.71
N TYR A 132 0.36 4.91 20.70
CA TYR A 132 0.98 3.57 20.59
C TYR A 132 0.79 2.74 21.85
N THR A 133 0.70 3.35 23.02
CA THR A 133 0.32 2.66 24.26
C THR A 133 -1.10 2.07 24.15
N SER A 134 -2.06 2.85 23.61
CA SER A 134 -3.42 2.38 23.37
C SER A 134 -3.46 1.24 22.35
N ASP A 135 -2.76 1.37 21.23
CA ASP A 135 -2.73 0.33 20.19
C ASP A 135 -2.14 -1.00 20.72
N LEU A 136 -1.04 -0.94 21.46
CA LEU A 136 -0.41 -2.13 22.05
C LEU A 136 -1.27 -2.76 23.16
N ALA A 137 -1.90 -1.93 24.02
CA ALA A 137 -2.83 -2.40 25.03
C ALA A 137 -4.05 -3.07 24.39
N TRP A 138 -4.58 -2.46 23.33
CA TRP A 138 -5.68 -3.04 22.56
C TRP A 138 -5.33 -4.39 21.92
N SER A 139 -4.14 -4.49 21.34
CA SER A 139 -3.65 -5.75 20.80
C SER A 139 -3.63 -6.86 21.84
N ASN A 140 -3.08 -6.57 23.02
CA ASN A 140 -3.05 -7.52 24.13
C ASN A 140 -4.46 -7.90 24.61
N PHE A 141 -5.37 -6.93 24.72
CA PHE A 141 -6.76 -7.15 25.09
C PHE A 141 -7.48 -8.08 24.11
N ILE A 142 -7.37 -7.83 22.79
CA ILE A 142 -8.00 -8.67 21.78
C ILE A 142 -7.43 -10.07 21.81
N SER A 143 -6.11 -10.24 21.93
CA SER A 143 -5.45 -11.54 22.03
C SER A 143 -5.94 -12.33 23.24
N ALA A 144 -6.03 -11.69 24.41
CA ALA A 144 -6.45 -12.35 25.65
C ALA A 144 -7.94 -12.69 25.60
N LYS A 145 -8.79 -11.73 25.16
CA LYS A 145 -10.25 -11.91 25.13
C LYS A 145 -10.73 -12.96 24.14
N PHE A 146 -10.03 -13.08 23.02
CA PHE A 146 -10.39 -13.97 21.92
C PHE A 146 -9.33 -15.03 21.65
N SER A 147 -8.62 -15.48 22.68
CA SER A 147 -7.55 -16.49 22.58
C SER A 147 -7.96 -17.76 21.85
N ASP A 148 -9.23 -18.16 21.99
CA ASP A 148 -9.83 -19.29 21.28
C ASP A 148 -9.80 -19.13 19.74
N LYS A 149 -9.86 -17.90 19.22
CA LYS A 149 -9.82 -17.61 17.79
C LYS A 149 -8.42 -17.75 17.18
N PHE A 150 -7.39 -17.78 18.03
CA PHE A 150 -5.99 -17.95 17.65
C PHE A 150 -5.46 -19.37 17.92
N ALA A 151 -6.20 -20.20 18.65
CA ALA A 151 -5.74 -21.54 19.08
C ALA A 151 -5.31 -22.45 17.91
N ASN A 152 -6.02 -22.38 16.76
CA ASN A 152 -5.76 -23.24 15.60
C ASN A 152 -5.09 -22.45 14.45
N ILE A 153 -4.28 -21.45 14.76
CA ILE A 153 -3.70 -20.58 13.73
C ILE A 153 -2.77 -21.36 12.79
N GLU A 154 -2.01 -22.33 13.30
CA GLU A 154 -1.09 -23.13 12.49
C GLU A 154 -1.84 -24.00 11.45
N GLU A 155 -2.93 -24.63 11.85
CA GLU A 155 -3.79 -25.40 10.94
C GLU A 155 -4.39 -24.50 9.84
N ARG A 156 -4.85 -23.31 10.21
CA ARG A 156 -5.36 -22.31 9.26
C ARG A 156 -4.28 -21.79 8.31
N VAL A 157 -3.03 -21.73 8.75
CA VAL A 157 -1.90 -21.39 7.87
C VAL A 157 -1.69 -22.49 6.84
N ASP A 158 -1.76 -23.78 7.24
CA ASP A 158 -1.63 -24.90 6.30
C ASP A 158 -2.77 -24.91 5.27
N GLU A 159 -4.01 -24.68 5.71
CA GLU A 159 -5.17 -24.53 4.82
C GLU A 159 -4.99 -23.36 3.85
N GLU A 160 -4.47 -22.22 4.31
CA GLU A 160 -4.22 -21.05 3.47
C GLU A 160 -3.13 -21.31 2.41
N ILE A 161 -2.04 -21.98 2.81
CA ILE A 161 -0.95 -22.37 1.91
C ILE A 161 -1.50 -23.28 0.82
N GLU A 162 -2.29 -24.30 1.18
CA GLU A 162 -2.87 -25.20 0.19
C GLU A 162 -3.86 -24.49 -0.72
N ARG A 163 -4.67 -23.58 -0.19
CA ARG A 163 -5.55 -22.72 -0.97
C ARG A 163 -4.77 -21.82 -1.94
N MET A 164 -3.63 -21.25 -1.50
CA MET A 164 -2.76 -20.46 -2.37
C MET A 164 -2.18 -21.30 -3.51
N ARG A 165 -1.78 -22.56 -3.25
CA ARG A 165 -1.29 -23.49 -4.26
C ARG A 165 -2.37 -23.79 -5.31
N GLN A 166 -3.57 -24.14 -4.87
CA GLN A 166 -4.71 -24.46 -5.74
C GLN A 166 -5.17 -23.27 -6.59
N ASN A 167 -4.97 -22.05 -6.09
CA ASN A 167 -5.37 -20.82 -6.75
C ASN A 167 -4.25 -20.15 -7.53
N ALA A 168 -3.05 -20.69 -7.50
CA ALA A 168 -1.88 -20.14 -8.17
C ALA A 168 -2.02 -20.05 -9.70
N SER A 169 -2.83 -20.96 -10.29
CA SER A 169 -3.14 -21.00 -11.73
C SER A 169 -4.24 -20.02 -12.17
N LYS A 170 -4.90 -19.32 -11.23
CA LYS A 170 -5.99 -18.42 -11.54
C LYS A 170 -5.52 -16.96 -11.63
N PRO A 171 -6.14 -16.13 -12.49
CA PRO A 171 -5.83 -14.71 -12.56
C PRO A 171 -5.94 -14.04 -11.19
N GLN A 172 -4.86 -13.40 -10.77
CA GLN A 172 -4.76 -12.75 -9.46
C GLN A 172 -4.26 -11.32 -9.62
N ILE A 173 -4.79 -10.44 -8.79
CA ILE A 173 -4.33 -9.05 -8.65
C ILE A 173 -3.71 -8.88 -7.27
N LYS A 174 -2.50 -8.34 -7.20
CA LYS A 174 -1.90 -7.90 -5.95
C LYS A 174 -2.45 -6.51 -5.63
N LEU A 175 -3.12 -6.39 -4.50
CA LEU A 175 -3.79 -5.14 -4.12
C LEU A 175 -3.54 -4.75 -2.67
N ALA A 176 -3.67 -3.46 -2.43
CA ALA A 176 -3.77 -2.88 -1.10
C ALA A 176 -5.03 -2.04 -1.01
N GLU A 177 -5.55 -1.84 0.20
CA GLU A 177 -6.81 -1.13 0.44
C GLU A 177 -6.70 -0.13 1.60
N ILE A 178 -7.45 0.97 1.48
CA ILE A 178 -7.82 1.84 2.60
C ILE A 178 -9.34 1.76 2.69
N VAL A 179 -9.86 1.39 3.85
CA VAL A 179 -11.30 1.24 4.08
C VAL A 179 -11.75 2.28 5.10
N LEU A 180 -12.69 3.12 4.70
CA LEU A 180 -13.27 4.16 5.54
C LEU A 180 -14.75 3.87 5.76
N THR A 181 -15.21 4.00 6.99
CA THR A 181 -16.63 3.88 7.35
C THR A 181 -17.19 5.22 7.81
N PRO A 182 -18.49 5.45 7.64
CA PRO A 182 -19.15 6.57 8.30
C PRO A 182 -18.95 6.55 9.82
N SER A 183 -18.97 7.71 10.43
CA SER A 183 -18.91 7.89 11.88
C SER A 183 -20.13 8.70 12.36
N PRO A 184 -20.33 8.84 13.66
CA PRO A 184 -21.43 9.68 14.19
C PRO A 184 -21.41 11.13 13.68
N THR A 185 -20.24 11.64 13.29
CA THR A 185 -20.02 13.01 12.81
C THR A 185 -19.76 13.11 11.33
N ARG A 186 -19.68 11.98 10.62
CA ARG A 186 -19.36 11.95 9.19
C ARG A 186 -20.23 10.92 8.47
N ASN A 187 -21.15 11.38 7.65
CA ASN A 187 -21.99 10.53 6.81
C ASN A 187 -21.21 9.90 5.63
N ILE A 188 -21.87 9.10 4.81
CA ILE A 188 -21.21 8.37 3.71
C ILE A 188 -20.68 9.29 2.62
N GLU A 189 -21.37 10.37 2.29
CA GLU A 189 -20.94 11.38 1.31
C GLU A 189 -19.70 12.10 1.77
N GLN A 190 -19.66 12.51 3.03
CA GLN A 190 -18.49 13.12 3.66
C GLN A 190 -17.32 12.13 3.75
N THR A 191 -17.60 10.84 4.02
CA THR A 191 -16.59 9.78 4.02
C THR A 191 -15.99 9.59 2.62
N ARG A 192 -16.84 9.65 1.58
CA ARG A 192 -16.40 9.59 0.19
C ARG A 192 -15.58 10.81 -0.21
N ALA A 193 -15.96 12.00 0.22
CA ALA A 193 -15.19 13.23 -0.03
C ALA A 193 -13.80 13.14 0.60
N LEU A 194 -13.70 12.68 1.85
CA LEU A 194 -12.43 12.42 2.53
C LEU A 194 -11.55 11.41 1.77
N ALA A 195 -12.14 10.32 1.29
CA ALA A 195 -11.44 9.34 0.46
C ALA A 195 -10.89 9.99 -0.83
N GLY A 196 -11.67 10.87 -1.47
CA GLY A 196 -11.24 11.63 -2.65
C GLY A 196 -10.03 12.52 -2.38
N GLU A 197 -10.00 13.17 -1.23
CA GLU A 197 -8.84 13.99 -0.83
C GLU A 197 -7.61 13.14 -0.53
N MET A 198 -7.79 11.96 0.09
CA MET A 198 -6.70 11.00 0.28
C MET A 198 -6.14 10.51 -1.05
N VAL A 199 -7.00 10.19 -2.03
CA VAL A 199 -6.58 9.84 -3.39
C VAL A 199 -5.78 10.97 -4.03
N ALA A 200 -6.24 12.21 -3.91
CA ALA A 200 -5.52 13.36 -4.44
C ALA A 200 -4.16 13.57 -3.76
N ALA A 201 -4.07 13.37 -2.44
CA ALA A 201 -2.83 13.45 -1.69
C ALA A 201 -1.85 12.33 -2.11
N ILE A 202 -2.33 11.08 -2.23
CA ILE A 202 -1.51 9.94 -2.66
C ILE A 202 -0.94 10.18 -4.06
N ARG A 203 -1.74 10.70 -4.99
CA ARG A 203 -1.29 11.06 -6.35
C ARG A 203 -0.24 12.18 -6.36
N LYS A 204 -0.20 13.00 -5.31
CA LYS A 204 0.82 14.05 -5.10
C LYS A 204 2.05 13.55 -4.32
N GLY A 205 2.08 12.29 -3.91
CA GLY A 205 3.23 11.67 -3.23
C GLY A 205 3.03 11.36 -1.74
N ALA A 206 1.82 11.56 -1.17
CA ALA A 206 1.53 11.10 0.18
C ALA A 206 1.61 9.57 0.28
N SER A 207 2.04 9.07 1.43
CA SER A 207 2.23 7.64 1.65
C SER A 207 0.90 6.91 1.79
N PHE A 208 0.56 6.07 0.81
CA PHE A 208 -0.60 5.16 0.90
C PHE A 208 -0.54 4.29 2.17
N THR A 209 0.63 3.76 2.49
CA THR A 209 0.86 2.88 3.64
C THR A 209 0.56 3.59 4.96
N GLU A 210 1.03 4.83 5.12
CA GLU A 210 0.79 5.59 6.35
C GLU A 210 -0.67 6.05 6.46
N ILE A 211 -1.29 6.45 5.36
CA ILE A 211 -2.73 6.77 5.34
C ILE A 211 -3.56 5.52 5.72
N ALA A 212 -3.21 4.35 5.20
CA ALA A 212 -3.86 3.09 5.57
C ALA A 212 -3.73 2.81 7.07
N ARG A 213 -2.53 2.97 7.64
CA ARG A 213 -2.28 2.77 9.07
C ARG A 213 -3.06 3.72 9.98
N GLN A 214 -3.25 4.96 9.53
CA GLN A 214 -3.89 5.99 10.35
C GLN A 214 -5.42 6.00 10.23
N TYR A 215 -5.95 5.71 9.04
CA TYR A 215 -7.37 5.93 8.74
C TYR A 215 -8.15 4.67 8.40
N SER A 216 -7.49 3.60 7.94
CA SER A 216 -8.20 2.41 7.50
C SER A 216 -8.74 1.59 8.68
N VAL A 217 -10.02 1.24 8.60
CA VAL A 217 -10.67 0.32 9.57
C VAL A 217 -10.45 -1.15 9.21
N SER A 218 -9.80 -1.43 8.08
CA SER A 218 -9.50 -2.79 7.65
C SER A 218 -8.46 -3.47 8.53
N GLY A 219 -8.54 -4.79 8.67
CA GLY A 219 -7.48 -5.60 9.30
C GLY A 219 -6.13 -5.55 8.58
N SER A 220 -6.10 -5.08 7.32
CA SER A 220 -4.86 -4.85 6.57
C SER A 220 -4.15 -3.55 6.97
N SER A 221 -4.78 -2.67 7.76
CA SER A 221 -4.24 -1.35 8.14
C SER A 221 -2.87 -1.44 8.82
N ALA A 222 -2.68 -2.41 9.71
CA ALA A 222 -1.41 -2.64 10.40
C ALA A 222 -0.24 -2.93 9.43
N ARG A 223 -0.54 -3.54 8.28
CA ARG A 223 0.41 -3.78 7.19
C ARG A 223 0.38 -2.68 6.10
N GLY A 224 -0.11 -1.50 6.44
CA GLY A 224 -0.21 -0.40 5.48
C GLY A 224 -1.22 -0.64 4.36
N GLY A 225 -2.27 -1.42 4.66
CA GLY A 225 -3.34 -1.74 3.72
C GLY A 225 -3.05 -2.93 2.80
N ASP A 226 -1.92 -3.63 2.91
CA ASP A 226 -1.59 -4.75 2.02
C ASP A 226 -2.54 -5.93 2.24
N VAL A 227 -3.30 -6.25 1.19
CA VAL A 227 -4.21 -7.42 1.12
C VAL A 227 -3.51 -8.63 0.53
N GLY A 228 -2.46 -8.40 -0.26
CA GLY A 228 -1.74 -9.44 -0.98
C GLY A 228 -2.42 -9.80 -2.32
N TRP A 229 -2.24 -11.06 -2.75
CA TRP A 229 -2.80 -11.57 -3.99
C TRP A 229 -4.25 -12.01 -3.82
N ALA A 230 -5.15 -11.42 -4.59
CA ALA A 230 -6.57 -11.77 -4.63
C ALA A 230 -6.95 -12.28 -6.02
N MET A 231 -7.76 -13.34 -6.08
CA MET A 231 -8.30 -13.84 -7.35
C MET A 231 -9.25 -12.81 -7.94
N SER A 232 -9.01 -12.40 -9.19
CA SER A 232 -9.84 -11.42 -9.89
C SER A 232 -11.31 -11.82 -9.90
N GLU A 233 -11.63 -13.09 -10.15
CA GLU A 233 -13.01 -13.61 -10.19
C GLU A 233 -13.75 -13.52 -8.86
N LYS A 234 -13.03 -13.54 -7.73
CA LYS A 234 -13.63 -13.47 -6.37
C LYS A 234 -13.78 -12.04 -5.84
N LEU A 235 -13.18 -11.07 -6.51
CA LEU A 235 -13.39 -9.67 -6.15
C LEU A 235 -14.82 -9.24 -6.53
N PRO A 236 -15.46 -8.37 -5.74
CA PRO A 236 -16.69 -7.71 -6.14
C PRO A 236 -16.54 -7.05 -7.51
N LYS A 237 -17.59 -7.08 -8.32
CA LYS A 237 -17.53 -6.51 -9.68
C LYS A 237 -17.06 -5.05 -9.68
N THR A 238 -17.55 -4.26 -8.72
CA THR A 238 -17.13 -2.85 -8.55
C THR A 238 -15.62 -2.69 -8.32
N PHE A 239 -14.99 -3.62 -7.60
CA PHE A 239 -13.55 -3.62 -7.37
C PHE A 239 -12.78 -4.02 -8.63
N ARG A 240 -13.25 -5.07 -9.35
CA ARG A 240 -12.63 -5.48 -10.61
C ARG A 240 -12.62 -4.35 -11.62
N ASP A 241 -13.80 -3.75 -11.87
CA ASP A 241 -13.95 -2.66 -12.83
C ASP A 241 -13.02 -1.47 -12.48
N ALA A 242 -12.94 -1.12 -11.17
CA ALA A 242 -12.07 -0.05 -10.71
C ALA A 242 -10.58 -0.38 -10.85
N LEU A 243 -10.17 -1.63 -10.55
CA LEU A 243 -8.76 -2.05 -10.65
C LEU A 243 -8.30 -2.25 -12.11
N GLU A 244 -9.22 -2.65 -13.00
CA GLU A 244 -8.94 -2.77 -14.44
C GLU A 244 -8.73 -1.40 -15.11
N SER A 245 -9.35 -0.34 -14.56
CA SER A 245 -9.25 1.02 -15.08
C SER A 245 -7.93 1.74 -14.75
N ILE A 246 -7.06 1.14 -13.94
CA ILE A 246 -5.82 1.75 -13.46
C ILE A 246 -4.59 0.88 -13.75
N GLU A 247 -3.44 1.53 -13.89
CA GLU A 247 -2.15 0.85 -14.06
C GLU A 247 -1.59 0.32 -12.73
N ASN A 248 -0.59 -0.58 -12.80
CA ASN A 248 0.14 -1.02 -11.62
C ASN A 248 0.84 0.16 -10.94
N GLY A 249 0.71 0.23 -9.62
CA GLY A 249 1.22 1.33 -8.80
C GLY A 249 0.18 2.44 -8.55
N ALA A 250 -0.87 2.53 -9.37
CA ALA A 250 -1.91 3.55 -9.24
C ALA A 250 -2.97 3.20 -8.18
N VAL A 251 -3.75 4.23 -7.80
CA VAL A 251 -4.89 4.10 -6.89
C VAL A 251 -6.19 4.42 -7.61
N THR A 252 -7.27 3.71 -7.22
CA THR A 252 -8.62 3.95 -7.76
C THR A 252 -9.20 5.27 -7.26
N GLU A 253 -10.25 5.75 -7.91
CA GLU A 253 -11.21 6.64 -7.27
C GLU A 253 -11.90 5.94 -6.08
N PRO A 254 -12.50 6.69 -5.14
CA PRO A 254 -13.22 6.10 -4.03
C PRO A 254 -14.37 5.18 -4.47
N VAL A 255 -14.29 3.91 -4.12
CA VAL A 255 -15.28 2.87 -4.45
C VAL A 255 -16.21 2.66 -3.26
N LEU A 256 -17.51 2.81 -3.46
CA LEU A 256 -18.52 2.54 -2.44
C LEU A 256 -18.95 1.07 -2.52
N LEU A 257 -18.85 0.34 -1.40
CA LEU A 257 -19.33 -1.04 -1.28
C LEU A 257 -19.80 -1.29 0.16
N ASP A 258 -20.99 -1.86 0.32
CA ASP A 258 -21.60 -2.29 1.61
C ASP A 258 -21.56 -1.22 2.71
N GLY A 259 -21.74 0.05 2.34
CA GLY A 259 -21.76 1.17 3.27
C GLY A 259 -20.39 1.65 3.75
N ALA A 260 -19.32 1.14 3.15
CA ALA A 260 -17.95 1.60 3.34
C ALA A 260 -17.37 2.18 2.04
N VAL A 261 -16.37 3.02 2.17
CA VAL A 261 -15.63 3.62 1.05
C VAL A 261 -14.23 3.03 0.99
N TYR A 262 -13.87 2.52 -0.17
CA TYR A 262 -12.58 1.88 -0.43
C TYR A 262 -11.73 2.71 -1.36
N ILE A 263 -10.44 2.83 -1.05
CA ILE A 263 -9.40 3.25 -1.99
C ILE A 263 -8.54 2.02 -2.23
N LEU A 264 -8.48 1.55 -3.47
CA LEU A 264 -7.70 0.37 -3.82
C LEU A 264 -6.43 0.80 -4.55
N ARG A 265 -5.31 0.14 -4.26
CA ARG A 265 -4.06 0.28 -5.02
C ARG A 265 -3.74 -1.05 -5.69
N ARG A 266 -3.55 -1.01 -7.02
CA ARG A 266 -3.08 -2.15 -7.79
C ARG A 266 -1.55 -2.19 -7.72
N SER A 267 -0.97 -3.30 -7.28
CA SER A 267 0.48 -3.45 -7.14
C SER A 267 1.07 -4.51 -8.09
N GLY A 268 0.24 -5.33 -8.73
CA GLY A 268 0.68 -6.35 -9.67
C GLY A 268 -0.47 -7.20 -10.19
N GLU A 269 -0.20 -7.96 -11.23
CA GLU A 269 -1.12 -8.93 -11.83
C GLU A 269 -0.37 -10.22 -12.11
N ARG A 270 -1.04 -11.37 -11.89
CA ARG A 270 -0.59 -12.69 -12.35
C ARG A 270 -1.66 -13.21 -13.31
N LYS A 271 -1.27 -13.62 -14.50
CA LYS A 271 -2.16 -14.33 -15.43
C LYS A 271 -1.99 -15.83 -15.23
N GLU A 272 -3.02 -16.58 -15.59
CA GLU A 272 -3.17 -18.03 -15.40
C GLU A 272 -1.84 -18.83 -15.44
N GLY A 273 -1.53 -19.53 -14.36
CA GLY A 273 -0.45 -20.51 -14.29
C GLY A 273 0.97 -19.98 -14.44
N VAL A 274 1.12 -18.72 -14.77
CA VAL A 274 2.41 -18.12 -15.02
C VAL A 274 2.83 -17.33 -13.77
N VAL A 275 3.67 -17.94 -12.99
CA VAL A 275 4.65 -17.22 -12.22
C VAL A 275 5.38 -16.35 -13.22
N ASP A 276 5.22 -15.05 -13.18
CA ASP A 276 5.76 -14.05 -14.10
C ASP A 276 6.61 -14.67 -15.25
N ALA A 277 6.01 -14.85 -16.43
CA ALA A 277 6.68 -15.53 -17.57
C ALA A 277 8.01 -14.86 -17.92
N SER A 278 8.18 -13.59 -17.54
CA SER A 278 9.44 -12.87 -17.68
C SER A 278 10.57 -13.47 -16.84
N GLN A 279 10.25 -14.20 -15.78
CA GLN A 279 11.21 -14.89 -14.91
C GLN A 279 11.53 -16.31 -15.39
N SER A 280 10.89 -16.79 -16.47
CA SER A 280 11.22 -18.08 -17.09
C SER A 280 12.59 -18.01 -17.74
N ARG A 281 13.32 -19.11 -17.65
CA ARG A 281 14.60 -19.29 -18.37
C ARG A 281 14.34 -20.15 -19.61
N VAL A 282 14.87 -19.71 -20.74
CA VAL A 282 14.65 -20.34 -22.03
C VAL A 282 15.96 -20.68 -22.73
N TRP A 283 16.00 -21.83 -23.34
CA TRP A 283 17.05 -22.29 -24.26
C TRP A 283 16.48 -22.29 -25.66
N LEU A 284 17.12 -21.57 -26.57
CA LEU A 284 16.67 -21.39 -27.93
C LEU A 284 17.71 -21.94 -28.90
N ALA A 285 17.24 -22.50 -30.01
CA ALA A 285 18.06 -22.72 -31.19
C ALA A 285 17.53 -21.85 -32.34
N ARG A 286 18.40 -21.52 -33.29
CA ARG A 286 18.04 -20.81 -34.51
C ARG A 286 18.87 -21.30 -35.71
N ALA A 287 18.24 -21.35 -36.90
CA ALA A 287 18.94 -21.49 -38.16
C ALA A 287 18.69 -20.22 -38.99
N ILE A 288 19.76 -19.55 -39.42
CA ILE A 288 19.68 -18.32 -40.22
C ILE A 288 20.21 -18.60 -41.61
N LEU A 289 19.36 -18.39 -42.61
CA LEU A 289 19.76 -18.31 -44.01
C LEU A 289 20.20 -16.87 -44.31
N PRO A 290 21.50 -16.62 -44.45
CA PRO A 290 22.00 -15.27 -44.60
C PRO A 290 21.59 -14.65 -45.93
N LEU A 291 21.26 -13.37 -45.93
CA LEU A 291 20.95 -12.57 -47.10
C LEU A 291 21.82 -11.31 -47.14
N ALA A 292 22.05 -10.77 -48.31
CA ALA A 292 22.71 -9.49 -48.46
C ALA A 292 21.87 -8.35 -47.78
N ALA A 293 22.54 -7.31 -47.27
CA ALA A 293 21.85 -6.23 -46.55
C ALA A 293 20.83 -5.49 -47.43
N ASP A 294 20.99 -5.51 -48.74
CA ASP A 294 20.15 -4.94 -49.78
C ASP A 294 19.18 -5.95 -50.45
N ALA A 295 19.02 -7.13 -49.87
CA ALA A 295 18.13 -8.17 -50.38
C ALA A 295 16.69 -7.66 -50.49
N SER A 296 16.08 -7.92 -51.66
CA SER A 296 14.71 -7.51 -51.92
C SER A 296 13.69 -8.33 -51.11
N ASP A 297 12.43 -7.84 -51.04
CA ASP A 297 11.33 -8.56 -50.41
C ASP A 297 11.09 -9.93 -51.10
N ALA A 298 11.34 -10.02 -52.42
CA ALA A 298 11.26 -11.29 -53.16
C ALA A 298 12.32 -12.29 -52.69
N ASP A 299 13.57 -11.86 -52.48
CA ASP A 299 14.64 -12.71 -51.98
C ASP A 299 14.34 -13.20 -50.56
N ARG A 300 13.75 -12.34 -49.71
CA ARG A 300 13.33 -12.69 -48.35
C ARG A 300 12.20 -13.72 -48.37
N LEU A 301 11.23 -13.56 -49.26
CA LEU A 301 10.13 -14.51 -49.42
C LEU A 301 10.64 -15.89 -49.90
N GLU A 302 11.56 -15.92 -50.89
CA GLU A 302 12.17 -17.15 -51.35
C GLU A 302 12.99 -17.84 -50.28
N ALA A 303 13.77 -17.10 -49.51
CA ALA A 303 14.51 -17.57 -48.33
C ALA A 303 13.59 -18.15 -47.26
N GLY A 304 12.46 -17.50 -47.01
CA GLY A 304 11.42 -17.98 -46.09
C GLY A 304 10.86 -19.34 -46.54
N ALA A 305 10.44 -19.43 -47.78
CA ALA A 305 9.92 -20.68 -48.37
C ALA A 305 10.97 -21.82 -48.37
N ARG A 306 12.25 -21.48 -48.47
CA ARG A 306 13.33 -22.43 -48.32
C ARG A 306 13.48 -22.93 -46.90
N ILE A 307 13.52 -22.02 -45.92
CA ILE A 307 13.61 -22.38 -44.51
C ILE A 307 12.42 -23.25 -44.09
N GLU A 308 11.20 -22.90 -44.50
CA GLU A 308 10.00 -23.67 -44.22
C GLU A 308 10.12 -25.12 -44.67
N ARG A 309 10.58 -25.34 -45.91
CA ARG A 309 10.84 -26.69 -46.43
C ARG A 309 11.97 -27.41 -45.67
N ASP A 310 13.08 -26.71 -45.41
CA ASP A 310 14.27 -27.31 -44.81
C ASP A 310 14.03 -27.61 -43.29
N THR A 311 13.00 -27.05 -42.68
CA THR A 311 12.62 -27.27 -41.26
C THR A 311 11.45 -28.24 -41.09
N GLU A 312 10.75 -28.66 -42.17
CA GLU A 312 9.54 -29.48 -42.12
C GLU A 312 9.71 -30.79 -41.33
N ASP A 313 10.86 -31.45 -41.52
CA ASP A 313 11.17 -32.72 -40.86
C ASP A 313 12.09 -32.56 -39.62
N ILE A 314 12.40 -31.33 -39.24
CA ILE A 314 13.30 -31.09 -38.09
C ILE A 314 12.53 -31.22 -36.80
N THR A 315 12.95 -32.16 -35.98
CA THR A 315 12.52 -32.31 -34.59
C THR A 315 13.72 -32.14 -33.67
N GLY A 316 13.58 -31.21 -32.70
CA GLY A 316 14.61 -30.94 -31.72
C GLY A 316 15.75 -30.05 -32.23
N CYS A 317 16.40 -29.46 -31.27
CA CYS A 317 17.32 -28.33 -31.48
C CYS A 317 18.63 -28.72 -32.18
N ASP A 318 19.07 -29.96 -32.08
CA ASP A 318 20.28 -30.44 -32.77
C ASP A 318 20.09 -30.45 -34.30
N GLY A 319 18.85 -30.72 -34.76
CA GLY A 319 18.53 -30.63 -36.20
C GLY A 319 18.62 -29.17 -36.69
N LEU A 320 18.14 -28.22 -35.90
CA LEU A 320 18.22 -26.81 -36.28
C LEU A 320 19.66 -26.27 -36.23
N ASP A 321 20.51 -26.79 -35.33
CA ASP A 321 21.95 -26.51 -35.26
C ASP A 321 22.66 -27.01 -36.55
N ALA A 322 22.37 -28.23 -36.95
CA ALA A 322 22.92 -28.81 -38.19
C ALA A 322 22.52 -28.00 -39.43
N LEU A 323 21.25 -27.57 -39.48
CA LEU A 323 20.72 -26.71 -40.53
C LEU A 323 21.43 -25.35 -40.57
N ASN A 324 21.62 -24.69 -39.42
CA ASN A 324 22.36 -23.42 -39.32
C ASN A 324 23.80 -23.54 -39.82
N THR A 325 24.44 -24.66 -39.49
CA THR A 325 25.79 -24.97 -39.97
C THR A 325 25.81 -25.15 -41.52
N SER A 326 24.81 -25.82 -42.09
CA SER A 326 24.69 -26.03 -43.53
C SER A 326 24.46 -24.72 -44.31
N TYR A 327 23.81 -23.74 -43.70
CA TYR A 327 23.61 -22.40 -44.28
C TYR A 327 24.86 -21.53 -44.28
N GLY A 328 25.87 -21.90 -43.48
CA GLY A 328 27.13 -21.14 -43.41
C GLY A 328 26.98 -19.73 -42.89
N SER A 329 25.97 -19.48 -42.09
CA SER A 329 25.63 -18.13 -41.58
C SER A 329 26.76 -17.51 -40.73
N GLY A 330 27.65 -18.34 -40.15
CA GLY A 330 28.68 -17.86 -39.17
C GLY A 330 28.11 -17.38 -37.85
N THR A 331 26.79 -17.44 -37.67
CA THR A 331 26.11 -17.00 -36.44
C THR A 331 25.99 -18.14 -35.43
N VAL A 332 25.98 -17.78 -34.15
CA VAL A 332 25.72 -18.73 -33.07
C VAL A 332 24.28 -19.22 -33.16
N SER A 333 24.09 -20.55 -33.28
CA SER A 333 22.76 -21.15 -33.37
C SER A 333 22.09 -21.30 -32.00
N ARG A 334 22.85 -21.55 -30.94
CA ARG A 334 22.32 -21.75 -29.57
C ARG A 334 22.36 -20.50 -28.73
N LEU A 335 21.23 -20.15 -28.13
CA LEU A 335 21.07 -19.11 -27.14
C LEU A 335 20.62 -19.78 -25.85
N ASN A 336 21.57 -20.00 -24.94
CA ASN A 336 21.34 -20.81 -23.75
C ASN A 336 21.05 -19.97 -22.52
N ASP A 337 20.14 -20.44 -21.67
CA ASP A 337 19.89 -19.95 -20.33
C ASP A 337 19.55 -18.43 -20.28
N MET A 338 18.71 -18.00 -21.20
CA MET A 338 18.27 -16.61 -21.28
C MET A 338 17.05 -16.38 -20.38
N LEU A 339 16.99 -15.25 -19.69
CA LEU A 339 15.77 -14.82 -18.99
C LEU A 339 14.77 -14.29 -20.04
N VAL A 340 13.56 -14.81 -20.06
CA VAL A 340 12.52 -14.36 -21.01
C VAL A 340 12.29 -12.86 -20.91
N GLY A 341 12.34 -12.29 -19.69
CA GLY A 341 12.18 -10.85 -19.45
C GLY A 341 13.26 -9.97 -20.08
N ASP A 342 14.45 -10.51 -20.36
CA ASP A 342 15.57 -9.80 -21.01
C ASP A 342 15.47 -9.82 -22.54
N LEU A 343 14.56 -10.64 -23.10
CA LEU A 343 14.32 -10.69 -24.54
C LEU A 343 13.54 -9.46 -25.00
N ALA A 344 13.77 -9.06 -26.26
CA ALA A 344 12.94 -8.03 -26.90
C ALA A 344 11.44 -8.42 -26.85
N PRO A 345 10.50 -7.49 -26.71
CA PRO A 345 9.06 -7.80 -26.55
C PRO A 345 8.47 -8.69 -27.64
N GLN A 346 8.97 -8.59 -28.88
CA GLN A 346 8.56 -9.45 -29.98
C GLN A 346 9.03 -10.90 -29.78
N MET A 347 10.25 -11.08 -29.25
CA MET A 347 10.80 -12.40 -28.93
C MET A 347 10.10 -13.05 -27.75
N GLN A 348 9.71 -12.27 -26.72
CA GLN A 348 8.91 -12.78 -25.60
C GLN A 348 7.57 -13.36 -26.10
N LYS A 349 6.90 -12.67 -27.02
CA LYS A 349 5.65 -13.16 -27.65
C LYS A 349 5.88 -14.42 -28.46
N LEU A 350 6.97 -14.47 -29.23
CA LEU A 350 7.34 -15.63 -30.01
C LEU A 350 7.57 -16.85 -29.11
N VAL A 351 8.42 -16.71 -28.09
CA VAL A 351 8.71 -17.80 -27.12
C VAL A 351 7.42 -18.32 -26.48
N ALA A 352 6.49 -17.41 -26.13
CA ALA A 352 5.21 -17.78 -25.53
C ALA A 352 4.26 -18.53 -26.48
N SER A 353 4.47 -18.45 -27.80
CA SER A 353 3.63 -19.09 -28.83
C SER A 353 4.21 -20.39 -29.40
N LEU A 354 5.51 -20.67 -29.15
CA LEU A 354 6.19 -21.84 -29.70
C LEU A 354 6.02 -23.06 -28.80
N GLU A 355 5.78 -24.21 -29.43
CA GLU A 355 5.89 -25.51 -28.77
C GLU A 355 7.37 -25.92 -28.66
N ILE A 356 7.73 -26.56 -27.53
CA ILE A 356 9.11 -27.03 -27.31
C ILE A 356 9.47 -28.09 -28.37
N GLY A 357 10.61 -27.91 -29.03
CA GLY A 357 11.13 -28.81 -30.03
C GLY A 357 10.52 -28.66 -31.44
N VAL A 358 9.67 -27.63 -31.65
CA VAL A 358 9.04 -27.33 -32.95
C VAL A 358 9.62 -26.05 -33.54
N PRO A 359 10.09 -26.02 -34.79
CA PRO A 359 10.57 -24.84 -35.48
C PRO A 359 9.47 -23.80 -35.66
N SER A 360 9.83 -22.50 -35.53
CA SER A 360 8.93 -21.39 -35.86
C SER A 360 8.72 -21.24 -37.36
N GLU A 361 7.64 -20.55 -37.73
CA GLU A 361 7.54 -19.95 -39.06
C GLU A 361 8.75 -19.04 -39.35
N PRO A 362 9.08 -18.82 -40.66
CA PRO A 362 10.20 -17.97 -41.03
C PRO A 362 10.09 -16.53 -40.49
N LEU A 363 11.17 -16.07 -39.90
CA LEU A 363 11.27 -14.71 -39.27
C LEU A 363 12.32 -13.91 -40.01
N SER A 364 12.00 -12.69 -40.41
CA SER A 364 12.95 -11.77 -41.06
C SER A 364 13.80 -11.01 -40.05
N PHE A 365 15.11 -11.06 -40.22
CA PHE A 365 16.11 -10.32 -39.46
C PHE A 365 16.99 -9.48 -40.40
N ALA A 366 17.80 -8.59 -39.85
CA ALA A 366 18.70 -7.76 -40.64
C ALA A 366 19.72 -8.61 -41.42
N GLU A 367 20.20 -9.68 -40.78
CA GLU A 367 21.20 -10.62 -41.36
C GLU A 367 20.63 -11.69 -42.28
N GLY A 368 19.31 -11.82 -42.42
CA GLY A 368 18.67 -12.82 -43.26
C GLY A 368 17.30 -13.23 -42.77
N VAL A 369 16.89 -14.47 -43.17
CA VAL A 369 15.66 -15.09 -42.68
C VAL A 369 16.02 -16.25 -41.76
N ALA A 370 15.32 -16.45 -40.69
CA ALA A 370 15.61 -17.50 -39.72
C ALA A 370 14.35 -18.25 -39.28
N SER A 371 14.53 -19.52 -38.87
CA SER A 371 13.59 -20.23 -38.01
C SER A 371 14.18 -20.37 -36.61
N MET A 372 13.35 -20.31 -35.60
CA MET A 372 13.72 -20.45 -34.20
C MET A 372 12.94 -21.58 -33.54
N MET A 373 13.51 -22.15 -32.47
CA MET A 373 12.91 -23.25 -31.72
C MET A 373 13.19 -23.07 -30.24
N VAL A 374 12.21 -23.32 -29.40
CA VAL A 374 12.39 -23.46 -27.95
C VAL A 374 12.93 -24.86 -27.68
N CYS A 375 14.13 -24.97 -27.14
CA CYS A 375 14.77 -26.21 -26.77
C CYS A 375 14.34 -26.72 -25.41
N ASP A 376 14.27 -25.79 -24.47
CA ASP A 376 13.83 -26.04 -23.09
C ASP A 376 13.28 -24.75 -22.50
N LEU A 377 12.33 -24.89 -21.58
CA LEU A 377 11.72 -23.78 -20.88
C LEU A 377 11.58 -24.15 -19.40
N LEU A 378 12.37 -23.50 -18.57
CA LEU A 378 12.26 -23.62 -17.12
C LEU A 378 11.36 -22.54 -16.58
N GLU A 379 10.14 -22.90 -16.28
CA GLU A 379 9.22 -22.00 -15.59
C GLU A 379 9.65 -21.80 -14.13
N PRO A 380 9.59 -20.57 -13.60
CA PRO A 380 9.88 -20.34 -12.22
C PRO A 380 8.87 -21.09 -11.35
N LYS A 381 9.37 -21.69 -10.26
CA LYS A 381 8.50 -22.36 -9.28
C LYS A 381 7.63 -21.32 -8.57
N LEU A 382 6.38 -21.68 -8.30
CA LEU A 382 5.49 -20.87 -7.51
C LEU A 382 6.17 -20.51 -6.16
N GLN A 383 6.49 -19.24 -5.99
CA GLN A 383 7.00 -18.72 -4.73
C GLN A 383 5.80 -18.25 -3.88
N LEU A 384 5.48 -19.04 -2.89
CA LEU A 384 4.53 -18.61 -1.85
C LEU A 384 5.25 -17.68 -0.88
N PRO A 385 4.53 -16.74 -0.25
CA PRO A 385 5.07 -15.98 0.88
C PRO A 385 5.60 -16.95 1.96
N PRO A 386 6.61 -16.55 2.73
CA PRO A 386 7.08 -17.33 3.87
C PRO A 386 5.91 -17.68 4.80
N ARG A 387 5.93 -18.88 5.39
CA ARG A 387 4.89 -19.36 6.30
C ARG A 387 4.54 -18.34 7.40
N GLU A 388 5.57 -17.69 7.95
CA GLU A 388 5.40 -16.70 9.00
C GLU A 388 4.67 -15.44 8.54
N GLU A 389 4.90 -15.01 7.29
CA GLU A 389 4.18 -13.89 6.68
C GLU A 389 2.68 -14.23 6.48
N ILE A 390 2.38 -15.45 6.02
CA ILE A 390 1.00 -15.93 5.87
C ILE A 390 0.34 -15.98 7.25
N LYS A 391 1.03 -16.50 8.25
CA LYS A 391 0.56 -16.56 9.65
C LYS A 391 0.25 -15.16 10.17
N GLN A 392 1.18 -14.22 10.02
CA GLN A 392 0.97 -12.84 10.45
C GLN A 392 -0.22 -12.21 9.73
N SER A 393 -0.35 -12.44 8.42
CA SER A 393 -1.50 -11.97 7.64
C SER A 393 -2.84 -12.49 8.18
N LEU A 394 -2.91 -13.76 8.55
CA LEU A 394 -4.12 -14.35 9.13
C LEU A 394 -4.41 -13.79 10.53
N ILE A 395 -3.39 -13.63 11.37
CA ILE A 395 -3.50 -13.00 12.68
C ILE A 395 -4.08 -11.59 12.53
N ASP A 396 -3.51 -10.76 11.65
CA ASP A 396 -3.95 -9.39 11.44
C ASP A 396 -5.41 -9.31 10.95
N LYS A 397 -5.83 -10.21 10.07
CA LYS A 397 -7.23 -10.31 9.62
C LYS A 397 -8.18 -10.63 10.79
N ILE A 398 -7.79 -11.56 11.67
CA ILE A 398 -8.56 -11.89 12.87
C ILE A 398 -8.64 -10.69 13.79
N PHE A 399 -7.49 -10.07 14.08
CA PHE A 399 -7.40 -8.87 14.91
C PHE A 399 -8.28 -7.74 14.41
N GLY A 400 -8.15 -7.38 13.14
CA GLY A 400 -8.93 -6.29 12.53
C GLY A 400 -10.42 -6.52 12.68
N SER A 401 -10.90 -7.72 12.33
CA SER A 401 -12.33 -8.04 12.38
C SER A 401 -12.90 -8.10 13.80
N LEU A 402 -12.14 -8.62 14.77
CA LEU A 402 -12.54 -8.69 16.18
C LEU A 402 -12.45 -7.31 16.83
N GLY A 403 -11.36 -6.61 16.57
CA GLY A 403 -11.10 -5.28 17.12
C GLY A 403 -12.17 -4.28 16.71
N GLU A 404 -12.51 -4.20 15.41
CA GLU A 404 -13.54 -3.29 14.93
C GLU A 404 -14.91 -3.58 15.58
N ARG A 405 -15.35 -4.84 15.58
CA ARG A 405 -16.63 -5.21 16.23
C ARG A 405 -16.64 -4.86 17.73
N GLN A 406 -15.54 -5.06 18.41
CA GLN A 406 -15.43 -4.74 19.84
C GLN A 406 -15.40 -3.23 20.06
N LEU A 407 -14.68 -2.46 19.25
CA LEU A 407 -14.65 -1.00 19.34
C LEU A 407 -16.02 -0.38 19.06
N GLN A 408 -16.75 -0.86 18.05
CA GLN A 408 -18.12 -0.42 17.79
C GLN A 408 -19.06 -0.71 18.96
N ARG A 409 -18.86 -1.83 19.68
CA ARG A 409 -19.61 -2.11 20.90
C ARG A 409 -19.28 -1.11 22.00
N LEU A 410 -18.01 -0.80 22.22
CA LEU A 410 -17.56 0.17 23.21
C LEU A 410 -18.12 1.57 22.89
N ARG A 411 -18.07 2.02 21.65
CA ARG A 411 -18.64 3.32 21.23
C ARG A 411 -20.14 3.43 21.55
N ARG A 412 -20.92 2.34 21.41
CA ARG A 412 -22.36 2.33 21.71
C ARG A 412 -22.68 2.39 23.19
N THR A 413 -21.78 1.95 24.07
CA THR A 413 -22.01 1.91 25.51
C THR A 413 -21.30 3.06 26.26
N ALA A 414 -20.38 3.75 25.62
CA ALA A 414 -19.60 4.82 26.20
C ALA A 414 -20.44 6.10 26.40
N ILE A 415 -20.13 6.83 27.46
CA ILE A 415 -20.65 8.18 27.72
C ILE A 415 -19.64 9.16 27.10
N ILE A 416 -20.01 9.72 25.95
CA ILE A 416 -19.21 10.70 25.22
C ILE A 416 -19.94 12.04 25.27
N GLU A 417 -19.34 13.01 25.96
CA GLU A 417 -19.87 14.37 26.04
C GLU A 417 -18.95 15.31 25.26
N ARG A 418 -19.52 16.06 24.32
CA ARG A 418 -18.81 17.12 23.59
C ARG A 418 -19.19 18.46 24.22
N ARG A 419 -18.24 19.36 24.30
CA ARG A 419 -18.44 20.71 24.78
C ARG A 419 -18.18 21.66 23.62
N ASP A 420 -19.17 22.46 23.30
CA ASP A 420 -18.98 23.55 22.35
C ASP A 420 -18.00 24.52 22.97
N GLY A 421 -16.88 24.78 22.32
CA GLY A 421 -15.80 25.64 22.76
C GLY A 421 -16.13 27.11 22.64
#